data_cdcaaeebaa835c4fa7f927f6f7bd0b1a
#
_entry.id   cdcaaeebaa835c4fa7f927f6f7bd0b1a
#
_cell.length_a   1.000
_cell.length_b   1.000
_cell.length_c   1.000
_cell.angle_alpha   90.00
_cell.angle_beta   90.00
_cell.angle_gamma   90.00
#
_symmetry.space_group_name_H-M   'P 1'
#
loop_
_entity.id
_entity.type
_entity.pdbx_description
1 polymer ?
#
loop_
_entity_poly.entity_id
_entity_poly.type
_entity_poly.pdbx_seq_one_letter_code
_entity_poly.pdbx_strand_id
1 'polypeptide(L)'
;MKRLTTITLILGLFLIANAWNSSSLVADDVEGTYWNAEKTAHIRMYKAKNGFYYGKIEHLVEPSNAEGTPKKDVNNPDETLKNRASLGMVIAKAFKWDESEQKWNDGTIYNPTDGKTYDSYIYFENGNKDQLKLRGFVLGMTWLGKTSEWTRIK
;
A
#
# COMPACT_ATOMS: atom_id res chain seq x y z
N MET A 1 10.86 -9.50 78.98
CA MET A 1 11.47 -8.81 77.84
C MET A 1 11.07 -9.56 76.56
N LYS A 2 10.06 -9.03 75.82
CA LYS A 2 9.58 -9.65 74.58
C LYS A 2 10.25 -8.92 73.39
N ARG A 3 11.06 -9.62 72.62
CA ARG A 3 11.66 -9.05 71.41
C ARG A 3 10.63 -9.13 70.25
N LEU A 4 10.25 -7.98 69.75
CA LEU A 4 9.42 -7.85 68.55
C LEU A 4 10.31 -7.97 67.32
N THR A 5 10.14 -9.01 66.50
CA THR A 5 10.84 -9.18 65.24
C THR A 5 9.98 -8.53 64.15
N THR A 6 10.46 -7.44 63.61
CA THR A 6 9.81 -6.72 62.49
C THR A 6 10.19 -7.45 61.20
N ILE A 7 9.24 -8.10 60.53
CA ILE A 7 9.38 -8.67 59.20
C ILE A 7 9.09 -7.58 58.20
N THR A 8 10.14 -7.10 57.51
CA THR A 8 10.01 -6.16 56.40
C THR A 8 9.68 -6.93 55.13
N LEU A 9 8.42 -6.82 54.67
CA LEU A 9 7.99 -7.42 53.40
C LEU A 9 8.41 -6.48 52.27
N ILE A 10 9.45 -6.87 51.53
CA ILE A 10 9.88 -6.18 50.31
C ILE A 10 8.98 -6.65 49.16
N LEU A 11 8.00 -5.81 48.81
CA LEU A 11 7.14 -6.04 47.61
C LEU A 11 7.94 -5.65 46.36
N GLY A 12 8.57 -6.62 45.73
CA GLY A 12 9.25 -6.43 44.43
C GLY A 12 8.24 -6.16 43.33
N LEU A 13 8.14 -4.92 42.90
CA LEU A 13 7.34 -4.51 41.74
C LEU A 13 8.06 -4.97 40.46
N PHE A 14 7.71 -6.15 39.93
CA PHE A 14 8.13 -6.59 38.60
C PHE A 14 7.38 -5.75 37.56
N LEU A 15 8.00 -4.68 37.06
CA LEU A 15 7.59 -3.99 35.85
C LEU A 15 7.92 -4.91 34.66
N ILE A 16 6.94 -5.68 34.20
CA ILE A 16 7.03 -6.37 32.90
C ILE A 16 6.91 -5.28 31.85
N ALA A 17 8.05 -4.76 31.37
CA ALA A 17 8.09 -3.97 30.17
C ALA A 17 7.75 -4.90 28.98
N ASN A 18 6.49 -4.91 28.56
CA ASN A 18 6.12 -5.45 27.27
C ASN A 18 6.78 -4.56 26.21
N ALA A 19 7.98 -4.90 25.81
CA ALA A 19 8.60 -4.38 24.61
C ALA A 19 7.75 -4.85 23.44
N TRP A 20 6.83 -4.01 23.00
CA TRP A 20 6.16 -4.18 21.72
C TRP A 20 7.23 -4.06 20.65
N ASN A 21 7.66 -5.21 20.14
CA ASN A 21 8.58 -5.29 19.02
C ASN A 21 7.83 -4.83 17.77
N SER A 22 7.63 -3.53 17.62
CA SER A 22 7.23 -2.94 16.34
C SER A 22 8.44 -3.09 15.44
N SER A 23 8.50 -4.17 14.65
CA SER A 23 9.50 -4.27 13.59
C SER A 23 9.27 -3.06 12.67
N SER A 24 10.29 -2.20 12.55
CA SER A 24 10.24 -1.09 11.59
C SER A 24 9.97 -1.63 10.19
N LEU A 25 9.19 -0.89 9.41
CA LEU A 25 8.97 -1.22 8.01
C LEU A 25 10.29 -1.12 7.25
N VAL A 26 10.43 -1.94 6.22
CA VAL A 26 11.55 -1.86 5.27
C VAL A 26 11.03 -1.62 3.87
N ALA A 27 11.89 -1.08 3.00
CA ALA A 27 11.53 -0.68 1.66
C ALA A 27 10.77 -1.76 0.85
N ASP A 28 11.19 -3.02 0.97
CA ASP A 28 10.63 -4.13 0.20
C ASP A 28 9.34 -4.72 0.80
N ASP A 29 8.88 -4.24 1.95
CA ASP A 29 7.63 -4.68 2.57
C ASP A 29 6.40 -4.45 1.68
N VAL A 30 6.46 -3.48 0.78
CA VAL A 30 5.37 -3.19 -0.17
C VAL A 30 5.24 -4.24 -1.27
N GLU A 31 6.29 -5.03 -1.53
CA GLU A 31 6.22 -6.05 -2.57
C GLU A 31 5.20 -7.14 -2.22
N GLY A 32 4.40 -7.52 -3.20
CA GLY A 32 3.35 -8.51 -3.02
C GLY A 32 2.19 -8.27 -3.97
N THR A 33 1.18 -9.13 -3.87
CA THR A 33 -0.05 -9.01 -4.64
C THR A 33 -1.18 -8.55 -3.72
N TYR A 34 -1.99 -7.62 -4.21
CA TYR A 34 -3.06 -6.99 -3.44
C TYR A 34 -4.36 -6.98 -4.23
N TRP A 35 -5.46 -7.19 -3.56
CA TRP A 35 -6.75 -6.76 -4.06
C TRP A 35 -6.82 -5.23 -4.11
N ASN A 36 -7.31 -4.67 -5.22
CA ASN A 36 -7.70 -3.26 -5.24
C ASN A 36 -8.92 -3.02 -4.31
N ALA A 37 -9.24 -1.76 -4.02
CA ALA A 37 -10.30 -1.40 -3.09
C ALA A 37 -11.67 -1.97 -3.50
N GLU A 38 -11.96 -2.02 -4.80
CA GLU A 38 -13.21 -2.49 -5.37
C GLU A 38 -13.28 -4.02 -5.50
N LYS A 39 -12.20 -4.75 -5.17
CA LYS A 39 -12.08 -6.21 -5.33
C LYS A 39 -12.32 -6.71 -6.77
N THR A 40 -11.93 -5.91 -7.75
CA THR A 40 -12.09 -6.21 -9.17
C THR A 40 -10.80 -6.63 -9.86
N ALA A 41 -9.66 -6.40 -9.21
CA ALA A 41 -8.34 -6.70 -9.76
C ALA A 41 -7.32 -7.07 -8.68
N HIS A 42 -6.33 -7.88 -9.07
CA HIS A 42 -5.10 -8.04 -8.30
C HIS A 42 -4.02 -7.11 -8.85
N ILE A 43 -3.37 -6.40 -7.97
CA ILE A 43 -2.27 -5.51 -8.28
C ILE A 43 -0.98 -6.09 -7.70
N ARG A 44 -0.02 -6.39 -8.56
CA ARG A 44 1.32 -6.84 -8.16
C ARG A 44 2.22 -5.65 -7.96
N MET A 45 2.61 -5.39 -6.70
CA MET A 45 3.65 -4.42 -6.36
C MET A 45 5.02 -5.09 -6.44
N TYR A 46 5.98 -4.42 -7.08
CA TYR A 46 7.33 -4.96 -7.30
C TYR A 46 8.36 -3.84 -7.37
N LYS A 47 9.60 -4.16 -7.03
CA LYS A 47 10.75 -3.28 -7.20
C LYS A 47 11.33 -3.44 -8.61
N ALA A 48 11.50 -2.36 -9.32
CA ALA A 48 12.12 -2.35 -10.63
C ALA A 48 13.65 -2.20 -10.52
N LYS A 49 14.36 -2.44 -11.63
CA LYS A 49 15.84 -2.33 -11.70
C LYS A 49 16.38 -0.95 -11.36
N ASN A 50 15.57 0.10 -11.52
CA ASN A 50 15.92 1.48 -11.14
C ASN A 50 15.76 1.76 -9.64
N GLY A 51 15.37 0.76 -8.83
CA GLY A 51 15.19 0.89 -7.38
C GLY A 51 13.85 1.43 -6.94
N PHE A 52 13.00 1.89 -7.84
CA PHE A 52 11.65 2.36 -7.53
C PHE A 52 10.62 1.22 -7.54
N TYR A 53 9.48 1.45 -6.87
CA TYR A 53 8.39 0.49 -6.79
C TYR A 53 7.29 0.84 -7.79
N TYR A 54 6.73 -0.21 -8.40
CA TYR A 54 5.68 -0.13 -9.41
C TYR A 54 4.59 -1.14 -9.08
N GLY A 55 3.38 -0.88 -9.60
CA GLY A 55 2.25 -1.80 -9.47
C GLY A 55 1.58 -2.05 -10.81
N LYS A 56 1.44 -3.32 -11.18
CA LYS A 56 0.77 -3.73 -12.42
C LYS A 56 -0.50 -4.52 -12.13
N ILE A 57 -1.49 -4.42 -12.98
CA ILE A 57 -2.66 -5.28 -12.97
C ILE A 57 -2.24 -6.70 -13.37
N GLU A 58 -2.24 -7.63 -12.43
CA GLU A 58 -1.81 -9.02 -12.63
C GLU A 58 -2.99 -9.94 -12.93
N HIS A 59 -4.18 -9.60 -12.41
CA HIS A 59 -5.41 -10.34 -12.62
C HIS A 59 -6.60 -9.39 -12.64
N LEU A 60 -7.63 -9.73 -13.41
CA LEU A 60 -8.94 -9.08 -13.44
C LEU A 60 -10.00 -10.11 -13.14
N VAL A 61 -10.94 -9.80 -12.25
CA VAL A 61 -12.11 -10.67 -11.98
C VAL A 61 -12.95 -10.83 -13.24
N GLU A 62 -13.12 -9.74 -13.97
CA GLU A 62 -13.77 -9.73 -15.28
C GLU A 62 -12.76 -9.26 -16.33
N PRO A 63 -12.03 -10.18 -16.99
CA PRO A 63 -10.98 -9.81 -17.94
C PRO A 63 -11.52 -9.34 -19.29
N SER A 64 -12.80 -9.60 -19.59
CA SER A 64 -13.46 -9.24 -20.85
C SER A 64 -14.62 -8.28 -20.63
N ASN A 65 -15.00 -7.56 -21.68
CA ASN A 65 -16.22 -6.77 -21.74
C ASN A 65 -17.44 -7.64 -22.07
N ALA A 66 -18.63 -7.03 -22.21
CA ALA A 66 -19.89 -7.75 -22.49
C ALA A 66 -19.86 -8.52 -23.84
N GLU A 67 -19.07 -8.04 -24.81
CA GLU A 67 -18.89 -8.67 -26.12
C GLU A 67 -17.84 -9.79 -26.11
N GLY A 68 -17.28 -10.15 -24.93
CA GLY A 68 -16.28 -11.20 -24.79
C GLY A 68 -14.86 -10.81 -25.23
N THR A 69 -14.62 -9.54 -25.59
CA THR A 69 -13.29 -9.06 -25.96
C THR A 69 -12.51 -8.58 -24.72
N PRO A 70 -11.16 -8.72 -24.69
CA PRO A 70 -10.36 -8.28 -23.54
C PRO A 70 -10.59 -6.81 -23.20
N LYS A 71 -10.72 -6.49 -21.90
CA LYS A 71 -10.84 -5.11 -21.42
C LYS A 71 -9.61 -4.30 -21.81
N LYS A 72 -9.86 -3.08 -22.29
CA LYS A 72 -8.87 -2.12 -22.77
C LYS A 72 -8.95 -0.82 -21.97
N ASP A 73 -7.93 0.02 -22.13
CA ASP A 73 -7.77 1.31 -21.48
C ASP A 73 -8.53 2.43 -22.23
N VAL A 74 -9.81 2.20 -22.47
CA VAL A 74 -10.65 3.04 -23.36
C VAL A 74 -10.79 4.50 -22.92
N ASN A 75 -10.58 4.79 -21.65
CA ASN A 75 -10.65 6.15 -21.08
C ASN A 75 -9.29 6.87 -21.10
N ASN A 76 -8.25 6.26 -21.65
CA ASN A 76 -6.93 6.90 -21.70
C ASN A 76 -7.01 8.22 -22.48
N PRO A 77 -6.45 9.34 -21.95
CA PRO A 77 -6.41 10.61 -22.67
C PRO A 77 -5.53 10.57 -23.94
N ASP A 78 -4.57 9.62 -24.01
CA ASP A 78 -3.78 9.34 -25.18
C ASP A 78 -4.50 8.32 -26.07
N GLU A 79 -4.98 8.75 -27.23
CA GLU A 79 -5.69 7.92 -28.19
C GLU A 79 -4.89 6.67 -28.61
N THR A 80 -3.55 6.77 -28.65
CA THR A 80 -2.69 5.66 -29.04
C THR A 80 -2.66 4.53 -28.00
N LEU A 81 -3.01 4.84 -26.75
CA LEU A 81 -3.05 3.90 -25.63
C LEU A 81 -4.44 3.32 -25.35
N LYS A 82 -5.51 3.85 -25.95
CA LYS A 82 -6.88 3.34 -25.73
C LYS A 82 -7.08 1.87 -26.06
N ASN A 83 -6.28 1.36 -26.99
CA ASN A 83 -6.32 -0.06 -27.38
C ASN A 83 -5.43 -0.97 -26.52
N ARG A 84 -4.68 -0.41 -25.58
CA ARG A 84 -3.84 -1.17 -24.65
C ARG A 84 -4.69 -2.08 -23.76
N ALA A 85 -4.29 -3.34 -23.58
CA ALA A 85 -4.96 -4.25 -22.67
C ALA A 85 -4.87 -3.74 -21.21
N SER A 86 -5.96 -3.85 -20.47
CA SER A 86 -5.98 -3.53 -19.04
C SER A 86 -5.15 -4.52 -18.22
N LEU A 87 -5.18 -5.81 -18.58
CA LEU A 87 -4.33 -6.83 -17.95
C LEU A 87 -2.85 -6.58 -18.29
N GLY A 88 -2.00 -6.60 -17.28
CA GLY A 88 -0.56 -6.30 -17.38
C GLY A 88 -0.21 -4.81 -17.36
N MET A 89 -1.21 -3.91 -17.35
CA MET A 89 -0.98 -2.47 -17.31
C MET A 89 -0.35 -2.02 -15.98
N VAL A 90 0.71 -1.22 -16.07
CA VAL A 90 1.34 -0.58 -14.91
C VAL A 90 0.52 0.66 -14.55
N ILE A 91 -0.15 0.61 -13.39
CA ILE A 91 -1.00 1.69 -12.89
C ILE A 91 -0.35 2.50 -11.76
N ALA A 92 0.47 1.87 -10.92
CA ALA A 92 1.24 2.53 -9.87
C ALA A 92 2.69 2.68 -10.35
N LYS A 93 3.27 3.89 -10.29
CA LYS A 93 4.58 4.17 -10.91
C LYS A 93 5.50 4.96 -10.00
N ALA A 94 6.76 4.54 -10.00
CA ALA A 94 7.93 5.27 -9.51
C ALA A 94 7.89 5.67 -8.03
N PHE A 95 7.25 4.89 -7.17
CA PHE A 95 7.25 5.13 -5.73
C PHE A 95 8.65 4.93 -5.15
N LYS A 96 9.07 5.85 -4.29
CA LYS A 96 10.37 5.87 -3.64
C LYS A 96 10.21 5.71 -2.13
N TRP A 97 10.93 4.76 -1.55
CA TRP A 97 10.92 4.56 -0.10
C TRP A 97 11.56 5.75 0.64
N ASP A 98 10.87 6.24 1.64
CA ASP A 98 11.34 7.20 2.62
C ASP A 98 11.35 6.57 4.01
N GLU A 99 12.54 6.28 4.53
CA GLU A 99 12.72 5.63 5.82
C GLU A 99 12.27 6.53 6.97
N SER A 100 12.43 7.85 6.85
CA SER A 100 12.07 8.80 7.89
C SER A 100 10.55 8.92 8.07
N GLU A 101 9.80 8.83 6.98
CA GLU A 101 8.33 8.88 6.99
C GLU A 101 7.69 7.49 7.03
N GLN A 102 8.47 6.43 6.85
CA GLN A 102 7.99 5.04 6.74
C GLN A 102 6.90 4.89 5.65
N LYS A 103 7.15 5.52 4.48
CA LYS A 103 6.22 5.57 3.33
C LYS A 103 6.97 5.44 2.02
N TRP A 104 6.23 5.14 0.96
CA TRP A 104 6.73 5.23 -0.41
C TRP A 104 6.10 6.46 -1.07
N ASN A 105 6.91 7.49 -1.27
CA ASN A 105 6.54 8.81 -1.74
C ASN A 105 6.80 8.99 -3.25
N ASP A 106 6.47 10.18 -3.78
CA ASP A 106 6.78 10.68 -5.12
C ASP A 106 6.27 9.82 -6.28
N GLY A 107 5.34 8.91 -6.01
CA GLY A 107 4.76 8.07 -7.03
C GLY A 107 3.54 8.68 -7.69
N THR A 108 3.05 7.99 -8.73
CA THR A 108 1.78 8.32 -9.37
C THR A 108 0.89 7.10 -9.47
N ILE A 109 -0.42 7.31 -9.48
CA ILE A 109 -1.42 6.28 -9.73
C ILE A 109 -2.30 6.68 -10.93
N TYR A 110 -2.38 5.79 -11.92
CA TYR A 110 -3.31 5.91 -13.03
C TYR A 110 -4.61 5.17 -12.71
N ASN A 111 -5.73 5.83 -12.89
CA ASN A 111 -7.06 5.24 -12.74
C ASN A 111 -7.69 4.98 -14.12
N PRO A 112 -7.78 3.71 -14.56
CA PRO A 112 -8.34 3.39 -15.87
C PRO A 112 -9.84 3.72 -16.01
N THR A 113 -10.55 3.87 -14.88
CA THR A 113 -12.00 4.16 -14.90
C THR A 113 -12.30 5.58 -15.34
N ASP A 114 -11.44 6.54 -14.99
CA ASP A 114 -11.60 7.96 -15.37
C ASP A 114 -10.50 8.48 -16.30
N GLY A 115 -9.51 7.65 -16.63
CA GLY A 115 -8.39 7.99 -17.51
C GLY A 115 -7.40 9.00 -16.91
N LYS A 116 -7.42 9.22 -15.59
CA LYS A 116 -6.61 10.24 -14.92
C LYS A 116 -5.42 9.65 -14.18
N THR A 117 -4.35 10.42 -14.14
CA THR A 117 -3.18 10.14 -13.29
C THR A 117 -3.15 11.12 -12.14
N TYR A 118 -2.90 10.61 -10.94
CA TYR A 118 -2.83 11.37 -9.71
C TYR A 118 -1.44 11.23 -9.09
N ASP A 119 -0.92 12.29 -8.48
CA ASP A 119 0.22 12.18 -7.57
C ASP A 119 -0.17 11.30 -6.40
N SER A 120 0.77 10.51 -5.87
CA SER A 120 0.42 9.53 -4.86
C SER A 120 1.56 9.20 -3.93
N TYR A 121 1.21 8.84 -2.69
CA TYR A 121 2.07 8.09 -1.79
C TYR A 121 1.32 6.87 -1.23
N ILE A 122 2.09 5.87 -0.80
CA ILE A 122 1.54 4.64 -0.21
C ILE A 122 2.20 4.37 1.14
N TYR A 123 1.47 3.71 2.03
CA TYR A 123 1.92 3.42 3.39
C TYR A 123 1.15 2.27 4.02
N PHE A 124 1.71 1.71 5.07
CA PHE A 124 1.03 0.78 5.95
C PHE A 124 0.63 1.49 7.24
N GLU A 125 -0.67 1.67 7.45
CA GLU A 125 -1.19 2.30 8.67
C GLU A 125 -0.88 1.42 9.89
N ASN A 126 -0.25 2.01 10.93
CA ASN A 126 0.19 1.31 12.14
C ASN A 126 1.06 0.07 11.85
N GLY A 127 1.80 0.05 10.73
CA GLY A 127 2.65 -1.07 10.33
C GLY A 127 1.89 -2.32 9.87
N ASN A 128 0.59 -2.24 9.63
CA ASN A 128 -0.23 -3.37 9.16
C ASN A 128 0.06 -3.69 7.69
N LYS A 129 0.97 -4.63 7.44
CA LYS A 129 1.41 -5.04 6.10
C LYS A 129 0.32 -5.76 5.27
N ASP A 130 -0.80 -6.14 5.88
CA ASP A 130 -1.93 -6.78 5.17
C ASP A 130 -2.83 -5.74 4.46
N GLN A 131 -2.70 -4.44 4.81
CA GLN A 131 -3.52 -3.36 4.27
C GLN A 131 -2.67 -2.21 3.77
N LEU A 132 -2.45 -2.13 2.45
CA LEU A 132 -1.73 -1.04 1.80
C LEU A 132 -2.67 0.12 1.57
N LYS A 133 -2.39 1.26 2.18
CA LYS A 133 -3.08 2.53 1.94
C LYS A 133 -2.42 3.25 0.77
N LEU A 134 -3.21 3.69 -0.19
CA LEU A 134 -2.79 4.48 -1.33
C LEU A 134 -3.55 5.80 -1.31
N ARG A 135 -2.84 6.92 -1.17
CA ARG A 135 -3.44 8.25 -1.22
C ARG A 135 -3.09 8.94 -2.51
N GLY A 136 -4.12 9.14 -3.34
CA GLY A 136 -4.03 9.92 -4.58
C GLY A 136 -4.49 11.35 -4.35
N PHE A 137 -3.82 12.33 -4.99
CA PHE A 137 -4.11 13.75 -4.88
C PHE A 137 -3.73 14.50 -6.17
N VAL A 138 -4.11 15.76 -6.29
CA VAL A 138 -3.82 16.58 -7.46
C VAL A 138 -3.00 17.80 -7.07
N LEU A 139 -2.11 18.26 -7.95
CA LEU A 139 -1.32 19.49 -7.82
C LEU A 139 -0.59 19.61 -6.46
N GLY A 140 -0.09 18.51 -5.91
CA GLY A 140 0.59 18.50 -4.62
C GLY A 140 -0.32 18.74 -3.40
N MET A 141 -1.63 18.89 -3.59
CA MET A 141 -2.59 19.16 -2.52
C MET A 141 -3.03 17.88 -1.82
N THR A 142 -2.18 17.33 -0.95
CA THR A 142 -2.44 16.05 -0.25
C THR A 142 -3.73 16.07 0.57
N TRP A 143 -4.15 17.24 1.08
CA TRP A 143 -5.37 17.41 1.86
C TRP A 143 -6.65 17.26 1.02
N LEU A 144 -6.60 17.49 -0.32
CA LEU A 144 -7.70 17.23 -1.27
C LEU A 144 -7.68 15.79 -1.83
N GLY A 145 -6.80 14.93 -1.31
CA GLY A 145 -6.66 13.56 -1.82
C GLY A 145 -7.73 12.60 -1.33
N LYS A 146 -7.85 11.48 -2.04
CA LYS A 146 -8.65 10.31 -1.66
C LYS A 146 -7.73 9.16 -1.31
N THR A 147 -8.03 8.45 -0.22
CA THR A 147 -7.31 7.25 0.17
C THR A 147 -8.09 6.00 -0.26
N SER A 148 -7.41 5.08 -0.94
CA SER A 148 -7.88 3.73 -1.26
C SER A 148 -7.14 2.74 -0.38
N GLU A 149 -7.78 1.63 -0.05
CA GLU A 149 -7.20 0.55 0.72
C GLU A 149 -7.10 -0.72 -0.13
N TRP A 150 -5.89 -1.25 -0.25
CA TRP A 150 -5.63 -2.50 -0.96
C TRP A 150 -5.29 -3.59 0.04
N THR A 151 -5.94 -4.74 -0.07
CA THR A 151 -5.75 -5.87 0.86
C THR A 151 -4.76 -6.85 0.28
N ARG A 152 -3.71 -7.21 1.03
CA ARG A 152 -2.71 -8.20 0.61
C ARG A 152 -3.35 -9.57 0.42
N ILE A 153 -2.97 -10.24 -0.65
CA ILE A 153 -3.31 -11.64 -0.93
C ILE A 153 -2.21 -12.51 -0.33
N LYS A 154 -2.62 -13.48 0.49
CA LYS A 154 -1.73 -14.47 1.12
C LYS A 154 -1.59 -15.72 0.27
#